data_fc5be717c51d05363dfa532d97ee3674
#
_entry.id   fc5be717c51d05363dfa532d97ee3674
#
_cell.length_a   1.000
_cell.length_b   1.000
_cell.length_c   1.000
_cell.angle_alpha   90.00
_cell.angle_beta   90.00
_cell.angle_gamma   90.00
#
_symmetry.space_group_name_H-M   'P 1'
#
loop_
_entity.id
_entity.type
_entity.pdbx_description
1 polymer ?
#
loop_
_entity_poly.entity_id
_entity_poly.type
_entity_poly.pdbx_seq_one_letter_code
_entity_poly.pdbx_strand_id
1 'polypeptide(L)'
;MYQFSYLYGVMPLAIIWLAFFFLRKDLRGAMIPMSLLFGIGGATSQLVYAVDWWSPDNLTHTYVGIEDYLFGFFFGGVVGVCYEVFLNKRLRDRELPKPGISFRYLGGILCFVFFGLFLITDIHSYYLNFFAFLIPTILLFAQRPD
;
A
#
# COMPACT_ATOMS: atom_id res chain seq x y z
N MET A 1 -14.55 -15.39 19.63
CA MET A 1 -14.91 -13.99 19.97
C MET A 1 -14.19 -12.95 19.10
N TYR A 2 -13.19 -13.32 18.33
CA TYR A 2 -12.38 -12.40 17.52
C TYR A 2 -12.54 -12.57 16.00
N GLN A 3 -13.54 -13.31 15.56
CA GLN A 3 -13.79 -13.68 14.16
C GLN A 3 -13.94 -12.48 13.22
N PHE A 4 -14.33 -11.31 13.74
CA PHE A 4 -14.51 -10.08 12.95
C PHE A 4 -13.48 -8.99 13.29
N SER A 5 -12.43 -9.31 14.06
CA SER A 5 -11.45 -8.31 14.51
C SER A 5 -10.75 -7.63 13.35
N TYR A 6 -10.45 -8.39 12.30
CA TYR A 6 -9.80 -7.85 11.10
C TYR A 6 -10.74 -6.89 10.34
N LEU A 7 -11.99 -7.29 10.17
CA LEU A 7 -12.99 -6.42 9.53
C LEU A 7 -13.20 -5.12 10.33
N TYR A 8 -13.24 -5.19 11.66
CA TYR A 8 -13.31 -3.98 12.51
C TYR A 8 -12.08 -3.08 12.32
N GLY A 9 -10.91 -3.63 12.05
CA GLY A 9 -9.71 -2.85 11.72
C GLY A 9 -9.79 -2.15 10.37
N VAL A 10 -10.51 -2.72 9.40
CA VAL A 10 -10.71 -2.13 8.07
C VAL A 10 -11.74 -0.98 8.09
N MET A 11 -12.74 -1.03 8.98
CA MET A 11 -13.83 -0.05 9.02
C MET A 11 -13.36 1.42 9.18
N PRO A 12 -12.45 1.77 10.10
CA PRO A 12 -11.96 3.14 10.21
C PRO A 12 -11.31 3.65 8.91
N LEU A 13 -10.55 2.80 8.22
CA LEU A 13 -9.95 3.15 6.93
C LEU A 13 -11.02 3.38 5.87
N ALA A 14 -12.06 2.56 5.84
CA ALA A 14 -13.19 2.74 4.93
C ALA A 14 -13.92 4.07 5.17
N ILE A 15 -14.14 4.45 6.43
CA ILE A 15 -14.77 5.72 6.79
C ILE A 15 -13.92 6.91 6.30
N ILE A 16 -12.60 6.88 6.57
CA ILE A 16 -11.68 7.94 6.12
C ILE A 16 -11.66 8.00 4.59
N TRP A 17 -11.59 6.85 3.94
CA TRP A 17 -11.60 6.74 2.48
C TRP A 17 -12.88 7.37 1.90
N LEU A 18 -14.05 7.02 2.42
CA LEU A 18 -15.33 7.58 2.01
C LEU A 18 -15.37 9.09 2.23
N ALA A 19 -14.89 9.57 3.38
CA ALA A 19 -14.81 11.00 3.67
C ALA A 19 -13.97 11.72 2.61
N PHE A 20 -12.76 11.23 2.30
CA PHE A 20 -11.92 11.82 1.25
C PHE A 20 -12.58 11.75 -0.12
N PHE A 21 -13.19 10.62 -0.46
CA PHE A 21 -13.84 10.41 -1.74
C PHE A 21 -15.02 11.38 -1.98
N PHE A 22 -15.81 11.65 -0.96
CA PHE A 22 -16.97 12.55 -1.10
C PHE A 22 -16.59 14.01 -0.94
N LEU A 23 -15.69 14.37 -0.04
CA LEU A 23 -15.27 15.73 0.23
C LEU A 23 -14.30 16.28 -0.84
N ARG A 24 -13.41 15.44 -1.38
CA ARG A 24 -12.36 15.83 -2.33
C ARG A 24 -12.58 15.18 -3.70
N LYS A 25 -13.62 15.62 -4.39
CA LYS A 25 -13.96 15.12 -5.74
C LYS A 25 -12.83 15.26 -6.76
N ASP A 26 -11.97 16.25 -6.56
CA ASP A 26 -10.81 16.56 -7.38
C ASP A 26 -9.70 15.48 -7.29
N LEU A 27 -9.62 14.72 -6.21
CA LEU A 27 -8.59 13.70 -5.98
C LEU A 27 -9.03 12.29 -6.37
N ARG A 28 -10.28 12.07 -6.75
CA ARG A 28 -10.81 10.74 -7.09
C ARG A 28 -10.01 10.03 -8.18
N GLY A 29 -9.53 10.80 -9.17
CA GLY A 29 -8.72 10.27 -10.27
C GLY A 29 -7.36 9.71 -9.86
N ALA A 30 -6.81 10.15 -8.73
CA ALA A 30 -5.59 9.58 -8.14
C ALA A 30 -5.94 8.47 -7.12
N MET A 31 -6.99 8.68 -6.34
CA MET A 31 -7.41 7.83 -5.25
C MET A 31 -7.83 6.43 -5.72
N ILE A 32 -8.67 6.34 -6.77
CA ILE A 32 -9.18 5.06 -7.28
C ILE A 32 -8.06 4.14 -7.81
N PRO A 33 -7.16 4.58 -8.70
CA PRO A 33 -6.06 3.73 -9.17
C PRO A 33 -5.14 3.25 -8.04
N MET A 34 -4.86 4.11 -7.06
CA MET A 34 -4.07 3.71 -5.89
C MET A 34 -4.80 2.69 -5.02
N SER A 35 -6.11 2.86 -4.83
CA SER A 35 -6.94 1.88 -4.13
C SER A 35 -6.90 0.51 -4.82
N LEU A 36 -7.08 0.46 -6.13
CA LEU A 36 -7.06 -0.79 -6.89
C LEU A 36 -5.69 -1.46 -6.83
N LEU A 37 -4.62 -0.67 -7.02
CA LEU A 37 -3.25 -1.19 -6.97
C LEU A 37 -2.92 -1.79 -5.61
N PHE A 38 -3.20 -1.06 -4.54
CA PHE A 38 -2.94 -1.53 -3.18
C PHE A 38 -3.91 -2.61 -2.71
N GLY A 39 -5.13 -2.65 -3.23
CA GLY A 39 -6.06 -3.75 -2.98
C GLY A 39 -5.53 -5.07 -3.52
N ILE A 40 -5.06 -5.07 -4.77
CA ILE A 40 -4.38 -6.25 -5.36
C ILE A 40 -3.10 -6.57 -4.59
N GLY A 41 -2.30 -5.55 -4.25
CA GLY A 41 -1.09 -5.69 -3.45
C GLY A 41 -1.35 -6.32 -2.08
N GLY A 42 -2.40 -5.89 -1.36
CA GLY A 42 -2.81 -6.45 -0.08
C GLY A 42 -3.17 -7.93 -0.18
N ALA A 43 -4.03 -8.28 -1.15
CA ALA A 43 -4.41 -9.68 -1.37
C ALA A 43 -3.20 -10.55 -1.76
N THR A 44 -2.30 -10.07 -2.61
CA THR A 44 -1.11 -10.83 -3.01
C THR A 44 -0.06 -10.94 -1.92
N SER A 45 0.14 -9.88 -1.11
CA SER A 45 1.09 -9.90 0.00
C SER A 45 0.69 -10.90 1.09
N GLN A 46 -0.60 -11.19 1.23
CA GLN A 46 -1.09 -12.18 2.19
C GLN A 46 -0.55 -13.59 1.89
N LEU A 47 -0.27 -13.92 0.62
CA LEU A 47 0.37 -15.19 0.26
C LEU A 47 1.75 -15.38 0.91
N VAL A 48 2.42 -14.28 1.22
CA VAL A 48 3.72 -14.25 1.91
C VAL A 48 3.53 -14.16 3.43
N TYR A 49 2.73 -13.21 3.89
CA TYR A 49 2.57 -12.91 5.32
C TYR A 49 1.91 -14.02 6.12
N ALA A 50 0.96 -14.74 5.53
CA ALA A 50 0.29 -15.85 6.19
C ALA A 50 1.21 -17.03 6.52
N VAL A 51 2.41 -17.09 5.91
CA VAL A 51 3.38 -18.17 6.16
C VAL A 51 4.12 -17.96 7.47
N ASP A 52 4.47 -16.71 7.82
CA ASP A 52 5.44 -16.46 8.87
C ASP A 52 5.01 -15.51 9.99
N TRP A 53 4.03 -14.61 9.80
CA TRP A 53 3.70 -13.68 10.88
C TRP A 53 2.26 -13.13 10.91
N TRP A 54 1.52 -13.13 9.80
CA TRP A 54 0.20 -12.50 9.74
C TRP A 54 -0.84 -13.44 9.14
N SER A 55 -1.58 -14.11 9.99
CA SER A 55 -2.67 -15.01 9.60
C SER A 55 -3.91 -14.74 10.45
N PRO A 56 -4.58 -13.59 10.26
CA PRO A 56 -5.79 -13.27 11.01
C PRO A 56 -6.95 -14.17 10.57
N ASP A 57 -7.88 -14.43 11.51
CA ASP A 57 -9.17 -15.02 11.16
C ASP A 57 -9.91 -14.07 10.21
N ASN A 58 -10.27 -14.55 9.04
CA ASN A 58 -11.05 -13.83 8.03
C ASN A 58 -12.43 -14.46 7.82
N LEU A 59 -13.35 -13.71 7.21
CA LEU A 59 -14.73 -14.15 6.98
C LEU A 59 -14.83 -15.39 6.10
N THR A 60 -13.91 -15.53 5.16
CA THR A 60 -13.92 -16.62 4.17
C THR A 60 -13.23 -17.88 4.67
N HIS A 61 -12.52 -17.80 5.80
CA HIS A 61 -11.65 -18.88 6.31
C HIS A 61 -10.68 -19.41 5.25
N THR A 62 -10.24 -18.52 4.37
CA THR A 62 -9.28 -18.82 3.29
C THR A 62 -7.93 -18.16 3.59
N TYR A 63 -6.89 -18.61 2.88
CA TYR A 63 -5.54 -18.10 3.02
C TYR A 63 -5.45 -16.59 2.71
N VAL A 64 -6.24 -16.14 1.72
CA VAL A 64 -6.39 -14.74 1.34
C VAL A 64 -7.87 -14.40 1.50
N GLY A 65 -8.16 -13.49 2.43
CA GLY A 65 -9.52 -13.01 2.69
C GLY A 65 -9.87 -11.78 1.84
N ILE A 66 -11.16 -11.49 1.76
CA ILE A 66 -11.65 -10.24 1.16
C ILE A 66 -11.16 -9.02 1.95
N GLU A 67 -10.91 -9.20 3.24
CA GLU A 67 -10.42 -8.17 4.14
C GLU A 67 -9.01 -7.71 3.77
N ASP A 68 -8.16 -8.60 3.28
CA ASP A 68 -6.80 -8.27 2.82
C ASP A 68 -6.86 -7.31 1.62
N TYR A 69 -7.77 -7.59 0.68
CA TYR A 69 -8.04 -6.71 -0.43
C TYR A 69 -8.62 -5.37 0.03
N LEU A 70 -9.65 -5.40 0.90
CA LEU A 70 -10.31 -4.19 1.39
C LEU A 70 -9.36 -3.31 2.20
N PHE A 71 -8.54 -3.91 3.06
CA PHE A 71 -7.51 -3.20 3.80
C PHE A 71 -6.56 -2.47 2.84
N GLY A 72 -5.97 -3.19 1.89
CA GLY A 72 -5.10 -2.61 0.87
C GLY A 72 -5.80 -1.51 0.07
N PHE A 73 -7.03 -1.76 -0.37
CA PHE A 73 -7.83 -0.81 -1.15
C PHE A 73 -8.04 0.52 -0.42
N PHE A 74 -8.55 0.48 0.80
CA PHE A 74 -8.81 1.69 1.57
C PHE A 74 -7.51 2.38 2.00
N PHE A 75 -6.52 1.61 2.45
CA PHE A 75 -5.22 2.13 2.84
C PHE A 75 -4.52 2.84 1.66
N GLY A 76 -4.42 2.18 0.51
CA GLY A 76 -3.78 2.76 -0.68
C GLY A 76 -4.47 4.03 -1.17
N GLY A 77 -5.80 4.05 -1.17
CA GLY A 77 -6.56 5.24 -1.56
C GLY A 77 -6.38 6.41 -0.60
N VAL A 78 -6.34 6.15 0.70
CA VAL A 78 -6.10 7.19 1.71
C VAL A 78 -4.67 7.72 1.61
N VAL A 79 -3.67 6.83 1.63
CA VAL A 79 -2.25 7.22 1.60
C VAL A 79 -1.90 7.93 0.29
N GLY A 80 -2.46 7.46 -0.84
CA GLY A 80 -2.20 8.04 -2.15
C GLY A 80 -2.60 9.50 -2.30
N VAL A 81 -3.48 10.02 -1.43
CA VAL A 81 -3.96 11.41 -1.49
C VAL A 81 -3.83 12.17 -0.17
N CYS A 82 -3.33 11.54 0.89
CA CYS A 82 -3.30 12.16 2.22
C CYS A 82 -2.52 13.47 2.23
N TYR A 83 -1.40 13.56 1.53
CA TYR A 83 -0.59 14.78 1.44
C TYR A 83 -1.40 15.94 0.83
N GLU A 84 -2.12 15.69 -0.26
CA GLU A 84 -2.92 16.71 -0.96
C GLU A 84 -4.13 17.13 -0.14
N VAL A 85 -4.69 16.21 0.65
CA VAL A 85 -5.80 16.51 1.56
C VAL A 85 -5.33 17.39 2.71
N PHE A 86 -4.24 17.02 3.40
CA PHE A 86 -3.76 17.75 4.57
C PHE A 86 -3.18 19.12 4.23
N LEU A 87 -2.46 19.24 3.12
CA LEU A 87 -1.86 20.52 2.70
C LEU A 87 -2.77 21.36 1.81
N ASN A 88 -3.94 20.85 1.47
CA ASN A 88 -4.90 21.48 0.56
C ASN A 88 -4.27 21.94 -0.76
N LYS A 89 -3.32 21.17 -1.28
CA LYS A 89 -2.55 21.45 -2.51
C LYS A 89 -2.75 20.32 -3.50
N ARG A 90 -2.73 20.65 -4.80
CA ARG A 90 -2.63 19.66 -5.87
C ARG A 90 -1.16 19.52 -6.27
N LEU A 91 -0.56 18.36 -6.05
CA LEU A 91 0.79 18.05 -6.53
C LEU A 91 0.86 17.97 -8.07
N ARG A 92 -0.28 17.69 -8.71
CA ARG A 92 -0.37 17.53 -10.17
C ARG A 92 -0.03 18.77 -10.97
N ASP A 93 -0.15 19.95 -10.38
CA ASP A 93 0.12 21.23 -11.05
C ASP A 93 1.62 21.65 -10.99
N ARG A 94 2.47 20.86 -10.34
CA ARG A 94 3.91 21.07 -10.36
C ARG A 94 4.53 20.22 -11.49
N GLU A 95 5.24 20.85 -12.38
CA GLU A 95 6.17 20.16 -13.28
C GLU A 95 7.29 19.53 -12.43
N LEU A 96 7.05 18.29 -12.02
CA LEU A 96 8.08 17.53 -11.30
C LEU A 96 9.21 17.22 -12.29
N PRO A 97 10.49 17.43 -11.91
CA PRO A 97 11.63 16.99 -12.70
C PRO A 97 11.42 15.52 -13.06
N LYS A 98 11.64 15.17 -14.33
CA LYS A 98 11.50 13.77 -14.78
C LYS A 98 12.44 12.91 -13.94
N PRO A 99 11.95 11.93 -13.17
CA PRO A 99 12.83 11.05 -12.40
C PRO A 99 13.75 10.32 -13.38
N GLY A 100 15.05 10.26 -13.07
CA GLY A 100 16.04 9.60 -13.92
C GLY A 100 15.77 8.10 -14.13
N ILE A 101 15.12 7.46 -13.16
CA ILE A 101 14.56 6.10 -13.26
C ILE A 101 13.05 6.23 -13.20
N SER A 102 12.37 5.69 -14.21
CA SER A 102 10.90 5.69 -14.20
C SER A 102 10.41 4.95 -12.94
N PHE A 103 9.59 5.61 -12.15
CA PHE A 103 9.02 5.08 -10.89
C PHE A 103 8.33 3.72 -11.10
N ARG A 104 7.84 3.46 -12.31
CA ARG A 104 7.21 2.19 -12.70
C ARG A 104 8.20 1.02 -12.66
N TYR A 105 9.42 1.22 -13.13
CA TYR A 105 10.46 0.18 -13.12
C TYR A 105 11.00 -0.05 -11.71
N LEU A 106 11.15 1.01 -10.92
CA LEU A 106 11.60 0.89 -9.54
C LEU A 106 10.63 0.04 -8.71
N GLY A 107 9.33 0.29 -8.82
CA GLY A 107 8.30 -0.50 -8.13
C GLY A 107 8.32 -1.97 -8.55
N GLY A 108 8.43 -2.25 -9.87
CA GLY A 108 8.53 -3.62 -10.38
C GLY A 108 9.78 -4.35 -9.90
N ILE A 109 10.94 -3.69 -9.93
CA ILE A 109 12.20 -4.26 -9.42
C ILE A 109 12.11 -4.56 -7.93
N LEU A 110 11.53 -3.65 -7.13
CA LEU A 110 11.37 -3.86 -5.69
C LEU A 110 10.44 -5.03 -5.37
N CYS A 111 9.31 -5.15 -6.08
CA CYS A 111 8.44 -6.31 -5.93
C CYS A 111 9.18 -7.61 -6.31
N PHE A 112 9.89 -7.62 -7.43
CA PHE A 112 10.64 -8.79 -7.87
C PHE A 112 11.73 -9.19 -6.87
N VAL A 113 12.49 -8.22 -6.36
CA VAL A 113 13.53 -8.45 -5.34
C VAL A 113 12.90 -8.94 -4.03
N PHE A 114 11.79 -8.34 -3.59
CA PHE A 114 11.09 -8.76 -2.38
C PHE A 114 10.63 -10.22 -2.47
N PHE A 115 9.88 -10.57 -3.52
CA PHE A 115 9.42 -11.95 -3.70
C PHE A 115 10.57 -12.93 -3.95
N GLY A 116 11.59 -12.50 -4.72
CA GLY A 116 12.77 -13.34 -4.96
C GLY A 116 13.55 -13.65 -3.69
N LEU A 117 13.78 -12.64 -2.85
CA LEU A 117 14.45 -12.84 -1.55
C LEU A 117 13.61 -13.70 -0.61
N PHE A 118 12.30 -13.51 -0.57
CA PHE A 118 11.40 -14.33 0.24
C PHE A 118 11.47 -15.82 -0.14
N LEU A 119 11.57 -16.12 -1.43
CA LEU A 119 11.62 -17.50 -1.93
C LEU A 119 13.00 -18.19 -1.73
N ILE A 120 14.08 -17.40 -1.63
CA ILE A 120 15.45 -17.93 -1.60
C ILE A 120 16.05 -17.93 -0.19
N THR A 121 15.53 -17.07 0.70
CA THR A 121 16.08 -16.86 2.03
C THR A 121 15.06 -17.22 3.10
N ASP A 122 15.54 -17.73 4.24
CA ASP A 122 14.72 -17.97 5.45
C ASP A 122 14.51 -16.67 6.26
N ILE A 123 14.68 -15.50 5.62
CA ILE A 123 14.48 -14.21 6.28
C ILE A 123 12.97 -13.98 6.44
N HIS A 124 12.57 -13.70 7.66
CA HIS A 124 11.20 -13.39 8.02
C HIS A 124 10.64 -12.22 7.15
N SER A 125 9.47 -12.40 6.56
CA SER A 125 8.87 -11.45 5.61
C SER A 125 8.71 -10.05 6.19
N TYR A 126 8.56 -9.92 7.51
CA TYR A 126 8.53 -8.64 8.21
C TYR A 126 9.79 -7.79 7.94
N TYR A 127 10.98 -8.38 8.03
CA TYR A 127 12.25 -7.66 7.77
C TYR A 127 12.39 -7.31 6.28
N LEU A 128 12.00 -8.22 5.39
CA LEU A 128 12.00 -7.95 3.95
C LEU A 128 11.10 -6.79 3.60
N ASN A 129 9.91 -6.73 4.21
CA ASN A 129 8.96 -5.64 4.03
C ASN A 129 9.54 -4.30 4.54
N PHE A 130 10.16 -4.31 5.73
CA PHE A 130 10.80 -3.13 6.28
C PHE A 130 11.87 -2.55 5.33
N PHE A 131 12.77 -3.40 4.81
CA PHE A 131 13.80 -2.96 3.87
C PHE A 131 13.23 -2.56 2.50
N ALA A 132 12.17 -3.22 2.03
CA ALA A 132 11.50 -2.88 0.79
C ALA A 132 10.88 -1.47 0.80
N PHE A 133 10.49 -0.95 1.96
CA PHE A 133 10.06 0.44 2.11
C PHE A 133 11.20 1.40 2.43
N LEU A 134 12.15 1.00 3.26
CA LEU A 134 13.24 1.86 3.72
C LEU A 134 14.18 2.25 2.57
N ILE A 135 14.61 1.28 1.75
CA ILE A 135 15.60 1.52 0.69
C ILE A 135 15.08 2.52 -0.35
N PRO A 136 13.87 2.37 -0.94
CA PRO A 136 13.34 3.36 -1.87
C PRO A 136 13.17 4.74 -1.24
N THR A 137 12.76 4.78 0.02
CA THR A 137 12.58 6.03 0.74
C THR A 137 13.91 6.78 0.86
N ILE A 138 14.98 6.11 1.29
CA ILE A 138 16.32 6.69 1.35
C ILE A 138 16.80 7.16 -0.02
N LEU A 139 16.61 6.34 -1.06
CA LEU A 139 17.01 6.69 -2.43
C LEU A 139 16.24 7.91 -2.96
N LEU A 140 14.95 8.03 -2.66
CA LEU A 140 14.15 9.20 -3.03
C LEU A 140 14.61 10.46 -2.32
N PHE A 141 14.91 10.38 -1.03
CA PHE A 141 15.45 11.52 -0.28
C PHE A 141 16.85 11.91 -0.76
N ALA A 142 17.72 10.95 -1.08
CA ALA A 142 19.04 11.22 -1.61
C ALA A 142 19.02 11.90 -3.00
N GLN A 143 17.97 11.66 -3.78
CA GLN A 143 17.78 12.28 -5.10
C GLN A 143 17.15 13.68 -5.04
N ARG A 144 16.57 14.05 -3.90
CA ARG A 144 15.90 15.34 -3.67
C ARG A 144 16.37 15.93 -2.34
N PRO A 145 17.55 16.58 -2.33
CA PRO A 145 18.12 17.15 -1.10
C PRO A 145 17.43 18.44 -0.65
N ASP A 146 16.41 18.97 -1.34
CA ASP A 146 15.70 20.23 -1.12
C ASP A 146 14.36 20.08 -0.41
#